data_9ea64b85139c0e196b78a9ce21a2dbbb
#
_entry.id   9ea64b85139c0e196b78a9ce21a2dbbb
#
_cell.length_a   1.000
_cell.length_b   1.000
_cell.length_c   1.000
_cell.angle_alpha   90.00
_cell.angle_beta   90.00
_cell.angle_gamma   90.00
#
_symmetry.space_group_name_H-M   'P 1'
#
loop_
_entity.id
_entity.type
_entity.pdbx_description
1 polymer ?
#
loop_
_entity_poly.entity_id
_entity_poly.type
_entity_poly.pdbx_seq_one_letter_code
_entity_poly.pdbx_strand_id
1 'polypeptide(L)'
;MSDPASAHRPLRIFVVENHEDTLVALTHYLTEMGHAVLSAPTMKAALDALPSAHCDVLISDIGLPDGDGWELLRRAGLEPRVYTIAMSGFGHNADRSRSQAAGYRKHLLKPFVPDDLDIMLAEAETEAVRYS
;
A
#
# COMPACT_ATOMS: atom_id res chain seq x y z
N MET A 1 -15.00 18.13 -21.94
CA MET A 1 -14.43 16.81 -22.08
C MET A 1 -13.94 16.29 -20.75
N SER A 2 -14.37 15.13 -20.42
CA SER A 2 -13.83 14.50 -19.22
C SER A 2 -12.46 13.95 -19.58
N ASP A 3 -11.45 14.66 -19.18
CA ASP A 3 -10.09 14.22 -19.31
C ASP A 3 -9.87 13.05 -18.35
N PRO A 4 -9.23 11.97 -18.79
CA PRO A 4 -8.85 10.92 -17.85
C PRO A 4 -8.12 11.45 -16.63
N ALA A 5 -7.32 12.49 -16.80
CA ALA A 5 -6.62 13.11 -15.69
C ALA A 5 -7.58 13.78 -14.70
N SER A 6 -8.74 14.25 -15.17
CA SER A 6 -9.70 14.88 -14.26
C SER A 6 -10.44 13.86 -13.41
N ALA A 7 -10.50 12.60 -13.88
CA ALA A 7 -11.07 11.49 -13.10
C ALA A 7 -10.02 10.84 -12.20
N HIS A 8 -8.76 11.09 -12.46
CA HIS A 8 -7.65 10.53 -11.70
C HIS A 8 -7.30 11.47 -10.54
N ARG A 9 -7.27 10.91 -9.34
CA ARG A 9 -6.93 11.67 -8.14
C ARG A 9 -5.57 11.19 -7.64
N PRO A 10 -4.54 12.04 -7.65
CA PRO A 10 -3.26 11.64 -7.09
C PRO A 10 -3.39 11.24 -5.62
N LEU A 11 -2.74 10.14 -5.26
CA LEU A 11 -2.75 9.61 -3.91
C LEU A 11 -1.35 9.75 -3.30
N ARG A 12 -1.31 9.80 -1.99
CA ARG A 12 -0.06 9.72 -1.24
C ARG A 12 0.05 8.27 -0.77
N ILE A 13 1.03 7.56 -1.31
CA ILE A 13 1.18 6.12 -1.09
C ILE A 13 2.46 5.86 -0.30
N PHE A 14 2.32 5.11 0.79
CA PHE A 14 3.47 4.68 1.59
C PHE A 14 3.71 3.20 1.35
N VAL A 15 4.92 2.86 0.92
CA VAL A 15 5.29 1.48 0.58
C VAL A 15 6.31 0.96 1.59
N VAL A 16 6.02 -0.20 2.19
CA VAL A 16 6.95 -0.87 3.10
C VAL A 16 7.40 -2.15 2.44
N GLU A 17 8.65 -2.19 2.00
CA GLU A 17 9.19 -3.30 1.23
C GLU A 17 10.70 -3.35 1.41
N ASN A 18 11.22 -4.53 1.77
CA ASN A 18 12.64 -4.71 2.00
C ASN A 18 13.42 -5.08 0.73
N HIS A 19 12.76 -5.70 -0.26
CA HIS A 19 13.42 -6.09 -1.49
C HIS A 19 13.57 -4.90 -2.41
N GLU A 20 14.80 -4.50 -2.67
CA GLU A 20 15.08 -3.28 -3.43
C GLU A 20 14.47 -3.32 -4.83
N ASP A 21 14.58 -4.44 -5.53
CA ASP A 21 14.06 -4.56 -6.89
C ASP A 21 12.55 -4.35 -6.93
N THR A 22 11.83 -4.96 -5.99
CA THR A 22 10.38 -4.81 -5.90
C THR A 22 10.02 -3.36 -5.54
N LEU A 23 10.75 -2.78 -4.60
CA LEU A 23 10.52 -1.40 -4.18
C LEU A 23 10.73 -0.41 -5.33
N VAL A 24 11.82 -0.59 -6.08
CA VAL A 24 12.11 0.29 -7.21
C VAL A 24 11.04 0.17 -8.28
N ALA A 25 10.66 -1.06 -8.65
CA ALA A 25 9.64 -1.29 -9.67
C ALA A 25 8.30 -0.70 -9.26
N LEU A 26 7.90 -0.93 -8.03
CA LEU A 26 6.62 -0.45 -7.52
C LEU A 26 6.60 1.08 -7.42
N THR A 27 7.66 1.66 -6.88
CA THR A 27 7.78 3.12 -6.76
C THR A 27 7.75 3.78 -8.14
N HIS A 28 8.49 3.22 -9.09
CA HIS A 28 8.51 3.74 -10.46
C HIS A 28 7.12 3.71 -11.07
N TYR A 29 6.44 2.57 -10.97
CA TYR A 29 5.11 2.42 -11.53
C TYR A 29 4.13 3.43 -10.94
N LEU A 30 4.10 3.55 -9.61
CA LEU A 30 3.18 4.44 -8.93
C LEU A 30 3.47 5.91 -9.25
N THR A 31 4.74 6.27 -9.32
CA THR A 31 5.15 7.63 -9.69
C THR A 31 4.73 7.97 -11.11
N GLU A 32 4.90 7.03 -12.03
CA GLU A 32 4.47 7.22 -13.42
C GLU A 32 2.95 7.39 -13.53
N MET A 33 2.21 6.79 -12.61
CA MET A 33 0.75 6.95 -12.56
C MET A 33 0.32 8.27 -11.92
N GLY A 34 1.28 9.09 -11.47
CA GLY A 34 0.99 10.41 -10.93
C GLY A 34 0.84 10.48 -9.42
N HIS A 35 1.16 9.41 -8.71
CA HIS A 35 1.04 9.39 -7.26
C HIS A 35 2.33 9.86 -6.58
N ALA A 36 2.21 10.36 -5.34
CA ALA A 36 3.35 10.68 -4.51
C ALA A 36 3.68 9.44 -3.67
N VAL A 37 4.95 9.02 -3.70
CA VAL A 37 5.36 7.77 -3.05
C VAL A 37 6.42 8.03 -2.00
N LEU A 38 6.18 7.52 -0.80
CA LEU A 38 7.16 7.43 0.27
C LEU A 38 7.39 5.96 0.56
N SER A 39 8.55 5.60 1.09
CA SER A 39 8.82 4.21 1.35
C SER A 39 9.71 4.02 2.58
N ALA A 40 9.67 2.80 3.11
CA ALA A 40 10.53 2.37 4.20
C ALA A 40 10.88 0.90 4.00
N PRO A 41 12.12 0.50 4.30
CA PRO A 41 12.54 -0.89 4.09
C PRO A 41 12.27 -1.82 5.27
N THR A 42 11.89 -1.27 6.43
CA THR A 42 11.70 -2.05 7.66
C THR A 42 10.45 -1.58 8.38
N MET A 43 9.97 -2.43 9.30
CA MET A 43 8.84 -2.06 10.16
C MET A 43 9.17 -0.84 11.01
N LYS A 44 10.37 -0.81 11.58
CA LYS A 44 10.77 0.31 12.44
C LYS A 44 10.78 1.62 11.68
N ALA A 45 11.41 1.64 10.49
CA ALA A 45 11.47 2.85 9.68
C ALA A 45 10.07 3.31 9.28
N ALA A 46 9.17 2.37 8.96
CA ALA A 46 7.79 2.69 8.63
C ALA A 46 7.06 3.30 9.82
N LEU A 47 7.20 2.70 11.01
CA LEU A 47 6.53 3.21 12.20
C LEU A 47 7.02 4.60 12.58
N ASP A 48 8.30 4.89 12.33
CA ASP A 48 8.87 6.21 12.61
C ASP A 48 8.34 7.27 11.62
N ALA A 49 8.12 6.89 10.36
CA ALA A 49 7.76 7.83 9.31
C ALA A 49 6.25 8.02 9.11
N LEU A 50 5.46 6.98 9.36
CA LEU A 50 4.02 7.01 9.09
C LEU A 50 3.26 8.14 9.77
N PRO A 51 3.54 8.50 11.04
CA PRO A 51 2.78 9.59 11.67
C PRO A 51 2.87 10.92 10.94
N SER A 52 3.98 11.18 10.24
CA SER A 52 4.18 12.43 9.50
C SER A 52 3.87 12.31 8.02
N ALA A 53 3.61 11.10 7.55
CA ALA A 53 3.47 10.85 6.11
C ALA A 53 2.12 11.28 5.56
N HIS A 54 1.07 11.23 6.38
CA HIS A 54 -0.30 11.56 5.97
C HIS A 54 -0.70 10.84 4.69
N CYS A 55 -0.42 9.53 4.62
CA CYS A 55 -0.68 8.76 3.41
C CYS A 55 -2.17 8.44 3.26
N ASP A 56 -2.57 8.26 2.02
CA ASP A 56 -3.93 7.81 1.67
C ASP A 56 -3.97 6.29 1.53
N VAL A 57 -2.85 5.71 1.15
CA VAL A 57 -2.71 4.26 0.90
C VAL A 57 -1.44 3.76 1.55
N LEU A 58 -1.54 2.62 2.22
CA LEU A 58 -0.39 1.88 2.71
C LEU A 58 -0.29 0.59 1.94
N ILE A 59 0.86 0.33 1.33
CA ILE A 59 1.17 -0.97 0.71
C ILE A 59 2.33 -1.57 1.49
N SER A 60 2.10 -2.68 2.18
CA SER A 60 3.14 -3.28 3.00
C SER A 60 3.34 -4.75 2.72
N ASP A 61 4.61 -5.13 2.55
CA ASP A 61 4.99 -6.53 2.55
C ASP A 61 4.61 -7.14 3.89
N ILE A 62 4.19 -8.39 3.87
CA ILE A 62 3.89 -9.14 5.09
C ILE A 62 5.20 -9.52 5.79
N GLY A 63 6.20 -9.99 5.05
CA GLY A 63 7.49 -10.38 5.65
C GLY A 63 8.44 -9.20 5.68
N LEU A 64 8.79 -8.75 6.88
CA LEU A 64 9.72 -7.64 7.07
C LEU A 64 10.92 -8.12 7.89
N PRO A 65 12.09 -7.48 7.74
CA PRO A 65 13.29 -7.93 8.46
C PRO A 65 13.15 -7.92 9.97
N ASP A 66 12.36 -6.98 10.49
CA ASP A 66 12.24 -6.74 11.93
C ASP A 66 10.82 -6.97 12.45
N GLY A 67 9.98 -7.65 11.68
CA GLY A 67 8.62 -7.93 12.09
C GLY A 67 7.79 -8.43 10.92
N ASP A 68 6.52 -8.09 10.91
CA ASP A 68 5.65 -8.44 9.80
C ASP A 68 4.62 -7.35 9.55
N GLY A 69 3.96 -7.43 8.39
CA GLY A 69 2.99 -6.41 7.97
C GLY A 69 1.75 -6.38 8.85
N TRP A 70 1.39 -7.48 9.47
CA TRP A 70 0.23 -7.52 10.37
C TRP A 70 0.52 -6.76 11.66
N GLU A 71 1.69 -6.96 12.22
CA GLU A 71 2.13 -6.21 13.41
C GLU A 71 2.27 -4.73 13.08
N LEU A 72 2.82 -4.41 11.91
CA LEU A 72 2.95 -3.03 11.45
C LEU A 72 1.60 -2.33 11.47
N LEU A 73 0.59 -2.95 10.86
CA LEU A 73 -0.74 -2.33 10.79
C LEU A 73 -1.32 -2.10 12.18
N ARG A 74 -1.17 -3.09 13.06
CA ARG A 74 -1.67 -2.99 14.43
C ARG A 74 -0.99 -1.84 15.18
N ARG A 75 0.32 -1.69 15.02
CA ARG A 75 1.11 -0.71 15.76
C ARG A 75 1.05 0.69 15.17
N ALA A 76 0.80 0.80 13.87
CA ALA A 76 0.82 2.09 13.18
C ALA A 76 -0.32 3.02 13.60
N GLY A 77 -1.43 2.47 14.05
CA GLY A 77 -2.56 3.27 14.49
C GLY A 77 -3.09 4.20 13.40
N LEU A 78 -3.20 3.69 12.17
CA LEU A 78 -3.61 4.50 11.03
C LEU A 78 -5.07 4.93 11.16
N GLU A 79 -5.38 6.08 10.60
CA GLU A 79 -6.76 6.53 10.49
C GLU A 79 -7.57 5.55 9.63
N PRO A 80 -8.86 5.34 9.96
CA PRO A 80 -9.68 4.40 9.18
C PRO A 80 -9.78 4.71 7.69
N ARG A 81 -9.55 5.96 7.30
CA ARG A 81 -9.62 6.37 5.90
C ARG A 81 -8.47 5.84 5.07
N VAL A 82 -7.39 5.39 5.70
CA VAL A 82 -6.22 4.91 4.96
C VAL A 82 -6.54 3.56 4.34
N TYR A 83 -6.37 3.47 3.02
CA TYR A 83 -6.61 2.25 2.28
C TYR A 83 -5.37 1.36 2.39
N THR A 84 -5.56 0.14 2.85
CA THR A 84 -4.41 -0.72 3.18
C THR A 84 -4.35 -1.94 2.28
N ILE A 85 -3.16 -2.19 1.72
CA ILE A 85 -2.90 -3.30 0.82
C ILE A 85 -1.72 -4.11 1.37
N ALA A 86 -1.95 -5.40 1.64
CA ALA A 86 -0.87 -6.30 2.04
C ALA A 86 -0.25 -6.92 0.79
N MET A 87 1.07 -7.15 0.82
CA MET A 87 1.77 -7.82 -0.27
C MET A 87 2.43 -9.09 0.24
N SER A 88 2.36 -10.17 -0.54
CA SER A 88 3.08 -11.40 -0.19
C SER A 88 3.51 -12.14 -1.44
N GLY A 89 4.43 -13.08 -1.25
CA GLY A 89 4.87 -13.96 -2.32
C GLY A 89 3.79 -14.97 -2.69
N PHE A 90 4.07 -15.69 -3.74
CA PHE A 90 3.15 -16.63 -4.34
C PHE A 90 2.83 -17.80 -3.39
N GLY A 91 1.56 -18.22 -3.40
CA GLY A 91 1.19 -19.47 -2.75
C GLY A 91 0.72 -19.38 -1.30
N HIS A 92 0.50 -18.19 -0.78
CA HIS A 92 0.18 -18.00 0.64
C HIS A 92 -1.29 -17.67 0.88
N ASN A 93 -2.19 -18.65 0.69
CA ASN A 93 -3.61 -18.44 0.95
C ASN A 93 -3.91 -18.12 2.42
N ALA A 94 -3.16 -18.73 3.33
CA ALA A 94 -3.31 -18.45 4.76
C ALA A 94 -2.94 -16.99 5.07
N ASP A 95 -1.97 -16.44 4.35
CA ASP A 95 -1.58 -15.04 4.53
C ASP A 95 -2.70 -14.10 4.12
N ARG A 96 -3.44 -14.44 3.06
CA ARG A 96 -4.56 -13.60 2.61
C ARG A 96 -5.63 -13.49 3.69
N SER A 97 -6.03 -14.62 4.27
CA SER A 97 -7.02 -14.63 5.35
C SER A 97 -6.54 -13.87 6.57
N ARG A 98 -5.27 -14.06 6.93
CA ARG A 98 -4.68 -13.38 8.07
C ARG A 98 -4.57 -11.87 7.85
N SER A 99 -4.25 -11.46 6.63
CA SER A 99 -4.17 -10.04 6.29
C SER A 99 -5.54 -9.38 6.42
N GLN A 100 -6.58 -10.05 5.94
CA GLN A 100 -7.94 -9.53 6.05
C GLN A 100 -8.35 -9.41 7.52
N ALA A 101 -8.06 -10.42 8.32
CA ALA A 101 -8.37 -10.41 9.75
C ALA A 101 -7.61 -9.31 10.48
N ALA A 102 -6.40 -8.99 10.02
CA ALA A 102 -5.59 -7.93 10.62
C ALA A 102 -6.05 -6.52 10.24
N GLY A 103 -6.92 -6.40 9.24
CA GLY A 103 -7.46 -5.11 8.83
C GLY A 103 -7.06 -4.61 7.46
N TYR A 104 -6.26 -5.38 6.71
CA TYR A 104 -5.92 -5.00 5.35
C TYR A 104 -7.13 -5.13 4.44
N ARG A 105 -7.32 -4.14 3.58
CA ARG A 105 -8.45 -4.09 2.65
C ARG A 105 -8.25 -5.04 1.49
N LYS A 106 -7.04 -5.12 0.97
CA LYS A 106 -6.71 -5.92 -0.21
C LYS A 106 -5.40 -6.65 -0.01
N HIS A 107 -5.15 -7.62 -0.87
CA HIS A 107 -3.96 -8.44 -0.85
C HIS A 107 -3.38 -8.51 -2.26
N LEU A 108 -2.15 -8.05 -2.42
CA LEU A 108 -1.45 -8.03 -3.70
C LEU A 108 -0.36 -9.11 -3.69
N LEU A 109 -0.34 -9.95 -4.73
CA LEU A 109 0.70 -10.98 -4.85
C LEU A 109 1.95 -10.42 -5.53
N LYS A 110 3.11 -10.91 -5.11
CA LYS A 110 4.38 -10.57 -5.77
C LYS A 110 4.79 -11.69 -6.71
N PRO A 111 5.33 -11.37 -7.89
CA PRO A 111 5.52 -10.01 -8.43
C PRO A 111 4.18 -9.37 -8.75
N PHE A 112 4.06 -8.08 -8.50
CA PHE A 112 2.76 -7.42 -8.67
C PHE A 112 2.37 -7.34 -10.14
N VAL A 113 1.06 -7.47 -10.38
CA VAL A 113 0.47 -7.32 -11.72
C VAL A 113 -0.13 -5.91 -11.77
N PRO A 114 0.29 -5.08 -12.75
CA PRO A 114 -0.20 -3.70 -12.83
C PRO A 114 -1.71 -3.58 -12.83
N ASP A 115 -2.41 -4.45 -13.56
CA ASP A 115 -3.87 -4.41 -13.62
C ASP A 115 -4.51 -4.60 -12.25
N ASP A 116 -4.00 -5.52 -11.46
CA ASP A 116 -4.51 -5.76 -10.11
C ASP A 116 -4.32 -4.54 -9.22
N LEU A 117 -3.14 -3.93 -9.31
CA LEU A 117 -2.83 -2.74 -8.55
C LEU A 117 -3.71 -1.57 -8.97
N ASP A 118 -3.92 -1.41 -10.28
CA ASP A 118 -4.78 -0.34 -10.81
C ASP A 118 -6.20 -0.44 -10.27
N ILE A 119 -6.75 -1.65 -10.19
CA ILE A 119 -8.10 -1.87 -9.65
C ILE A 119 -8.15 -1.44 -8.18
N MET A 120 -7.15 -1.82 -7.41
CA MET A 120 -7.08 -1.48 -5.99
C MET A 120 -6.94 0.03 -5.79
N LEU A 121 -6.11 0.69 -6.60
CA LEU A 121 -5.92 2.12 -6.49
C LEU A 121 -7.15 2.91 -6.93
N ALA A 122 -7.89 2.42 -7.93
CA ALA A 122 -9.15 3.04 -8.32
C ALA A 122 -10.15 3.00 -7.17
N GLU A 123 -10.21 1.89 -6.45
CA GLU A 123 -11.07 1.79 -5.27
C GLU A 123 -10.60 2.75 -4.18
N ALA A 124 -9.29 2.86 -3.98
CA ALA A 124 -8.72 3.78 -3.00
C ALA A 124 -9.07 5.24 -3.33
N GLU A 125 -9.01 5.61 -4.61
CA GLU A 125 -9.39 6.97 -5.04
C GLU A 125 -10.85 7.25 -4.76
N THR A 126 -11.73 6.28 -5.00
CA THR A 126 -13.15 6.42 -4.71
C THR A 126 -13.39 6.63 -3.22
N GLU A 127 -12.69 5.88 -2.39
CA GLU A 127 -12.83 6.00 -0.94
C GLU A 127 -12.26 7.31 -0.43
N ALA A 128 -11.19 7.82 -1.03
CA ALA A 128 -10.62 9.09 -0.65
C ALA A 128 -11.64 10.23 -0.85
N VAL A 129 -12.40 10.19 -1.93
CA VAL A 129 -13.48 11.16 -2.17
C VAL A 129 -14.53 11.05 -1.07
N ARG A 130 -14.86 9.84 -0.65
CA ARG A 130 -15.89 9.60 0.37
C ARG A 130 -15.53 10.22 1.71
N TYR A 131 -14.22 10.29 2.03
CA TYR A 131 -13.73 10.83 3.30
C TYR A 131 -13.30 12.29 3.22
N SER A 132 -13.41 12.93 2.08
CA SER A 132 -12.96 14.32 1.92
C SER A 132 -14.09 15.37 2.12
#